data_cd2ba66cc6c2f21d775d605dd13641d4
#
_entry.id   cd2ba66cc6c2f21d775d605dd13641d4
#
_cell.length_a   1.000
_cell.length_b   1.000
_cell.length_c   1.000
_cell.angle_alpha   90.00
_cell.angle_beta   90.00
_cell.angle_gamma   90.00
#
_symmetry.space_group_name_H-M   'P 1'
#
loop_
_entity.id
_entity.type
_entity.pdbx_description
1 polymer ?
#
loop_
_entity_poly.entity_id
_entity_poly.type
_entity_poly.pdbx_seq_one_letter_code
_entity_poly.pdbx_strand_id
1 'polypeptide(L)'
;MSEPLPLVDAHHHVWDLDRRPQPWLEEPGLEPIRRTHGMGDLRRAAGRPLAGRRLTRTVLVQCVTSVAETRELLALAERDPLIGAVVGWADLTSPTVGDVLDELRAGPGGGRLRALRHLVQGESDPQWLQRPAVERGLRAVRERGLGYDVLIRGHQFPQAVRLARRFPDLPLVLDHAGKPPVGRSSLTEWTRQVRALAGFPQVRCKVSGLITEADHRTWTLDDIRPVWDTLLAAFGPDRLMFGSDWPVCVLAGGWDRWAAAVEELLHDCSADEAGMILAGAATEFYRLKDAPCS
;
A
#
# COMPACT_ATOMS: atom_id res chain seq x y z
N MET A 1 30.17 11.34 9.54
CA MET A 1 28.88 10.77 9.99
C MET A 1 28.37 9.95 8.82
N SER A 2 28.10 8.64 9.00
CA SER A 2 27.51 7.82 7.93
C SER A 2 26.12 8.37 7.57
N GLU A 3 25.77 8.38 6.28
CA GLU A 3 24.41 8.71 5.86
C GLU A 3 23.39 7.81 6.58
N PRO A 4 22.25 8.37 7.01
CA PRO A 4 21.23 7.57 7.66
C PRO A 4 20.69 6.53 6.67
N LEU A 5 20.49 5.30 7.16
CA LEU A 5 19.91 4.23 6.34
C LEU A 5 18.51 4.63 5.82
N PRO A 6 18.15 4.23 4.60
CA PRO A 6 16.89 4.61 3.98
C PRO A 6 15.69 3.90 4.63
N LEU A 7 14.60 4.65 4.79
CA LEU A 7 13.25 4.16 5.04
C LEU A 7 12.37 4.49 3.84
N VAL A 8 11.60 3.53 3.37
CA VAL A 8 10.58 3.71 2.35
C VAL A 8 9.20 3.46 2.98
N ASP A 9 8.33 4.45 2.92
CA ASP A 9 6.91 4.25 3.24
C ASP A 9 6.18 3.78 1.98
N ALA A 10 5.88 2.48 1.90
CA ALA A 10 5.25 1.88 0.73
C ALA A 10 3.73 2.13 0.62
N HIS A 11 3.14 2.86 1.58
CA HIS A 11 1.70 3.14 1.57
C HIS A 11 1.33 4.34 2.40
N HIS A 12 1.07 5.46 1.75
CA HIS A 12 0.43 6.61 2.38
C HIS A 12 -0.51 7.31 1.42
N HIS A 13 -1.33 8.21 1.95
CA HIS A 13 -2.25 9.04 1.19
C HIS A 13 -2.04 10.51 1.47
N VAL A 14 -2.51 11.35 0.54
CA VAL A 14 -2.75 12.77 0.75
C VAL A 14 -4.08 13.13 0.11
N TRP A 15 -4.78 14.11 0.68
CA TRP A 15 -5.98 14.68 0.08
C TRP A 15 -6.14 16.15 0.47
N ASP A 16 -6.75 16.89 -0.43
CA ASP A 16 -7.15 18.28 -0.26
C ASP A 16 -8.67 18.35 -0.44
N LEU A 17 -9.40 18.58 0.66
CA LEU A 17 -10.87 18.56 0.65
C LEU A 17 -11.47 19.73 -0.12
N ASP A 18 -10.76 20.86 -0.22
CA ASP A 18 -11.20 22.02 -1.01
C ASP A 18 -11.09 21.73 -2.50
N ARG A 19 -10.12 20.90 -2.89
CA ARG A 19 -9.87 20.52 -4.28
C ARG A 19 -10.67 19.31 -4.74
N ARG A 20 -10.76 18.29 -3.88
CA ARG A 20 -11.45 17.03 -4.21
C ARG A 20 -12.15 16.46 -2.99
N PRO A 21 -13.49 16.40 -3.02
CA PRO A 21 -14.25 15.71 -1.97
C PRO A 21 -13.79 14.25 -1.80
N GLN A 22 -13.78 13.80 -0.56
CA GLN A 22 -13.50 12.42 -0.16
C GLN A 22 -14.74 11.85 0.54
N PRO A 23 -15.77 11.38 -0.20
CA PRO A 23 -17.05 10.99 0.39
C PRO A 23 -16.95 9.93 1.49
N TRP A 24 -15.96 9.04 1.39
CA TRP A 24 -15.72 8.00 2.39
C TRP A 24 -15.34 8.57 3.78
N LEU A 25 -14.82 9.80 3.86
CA LEU A 25 -14.52 10.46 5.13
C LEU A 25 -15.78 10.87 5.92
N GLU A 26 -16.96 10.82 5.30
CA GLU A 26 -18.21 11.11 5.99
C GLU A 26 -18.69 9.94 6.86
N GLU A 27 -18.07 8.76 6.74
CA GLU A 27 -18.40 7.63 7.60
C GLU A 27 -18.08 7.94 9.07
N PRO A 28 -18.93 7.46 10.02
CA PRO A 28 -18.71 7.66 11.44
C PRO A 28 -17.35 7.09 11.90
N GLY A 29 -16.68 7.83 12.79
CA GLY A 29 -15.38 7.42 13.34
C GLY A 29 -14.18 7.92 12.53
N LEU A 30 -14.41 8.57 11.38
CA LEU A 30 -13.33 9.13 10.54
C LEU A 30 -13.10 10.64 10.77
N GLU A 31 -13.81 11.24 11.74
CA GLU A 31 -13.69 12.67 12.08
C GLU A 31 -12.24 13.13 12.32
N PRO A 32 -11.36 12.34 12.98
CA PRO A 32 -9.99 12.76 13.24
C PRO A 32 -9.15 13.00 11.98
N ILE A 33 -9.53 12.37 10.86
CA ILE A 33 -8.82 12.49 9.58
C ILE A 33 -9.62 13.26 8.51
N ARG A 34 -10.82 13.77 8.85
CA ARG A 34 -11.67 14.57 7.95
C ARG A 34 -11.21 16.03 7.86
N ARG A 35 -10.00 16.21 7.36
CA ARG A 35 -9.38 17.49 7.03
C ARG A 35 -8.39 17.31 5.90
N THR A 36 -7.93 18.37 5.28
CA THR A 36 -6.84 18.32 4.31
C THR A 36 -5.55 17.81 4.96
N HIS A 37 -4.89 16.85 4.28
CA HIS A 37 -3.62 16.26 4.66
C HIS A 37 -2.64 16.29 3.48
N GLY A 38 -1.51 16.97 3.65
CA GLY A 38 -0.50 17.13 2.61
C GLY A 38 0.86 16.52 2.96
N MET A 39 1.80 16.58 2.01
CA MET A 39 3.16 16.08 2.21
C MET A 39 3.91 16.75 3.36
N GLY A 40 3.60 18.02 3.66
CA GLY A 40 4.14 18.71 4.83
C GLY A 40 3.71 18.07 6.15
N ASP A 41 2.46 17.60 6.24
CA ASP A 41 1.93 16.91 7.40
C ASP A 41 2.58 15.52 7.56
N LEU A 42 2.76 14.78 6.45
CA LEU A 42 3.47 13.51 6.47
C LEU A 42 4.91 13.67 6.96
N ARG A 43 5.64 14.67 6.46
CA ARG A 43 7.02 14.93 6.92
C ARG A 43 7.11 15.22 8.41
N ARG A 44 6.12 15.93 8.96
CA ARG A 44 6.04 16.17 10.42
C ARG A 44 5.75 14.87 11.17
N ALA A 45 4.81 14.08 10.70
CA ALA A 45 4.45 12.80 11.32
C ALA A 45 5.63 11.80 11.29
N ALA A 46 6.35 11.72 10.16
CA ALA A 46 7.51 10.84 9.97
C ALA A 46 8.84 11.45 10.40
N GLY A 47 8.82 12.48 11.24
CA GLY A 47 10.02 13.23 11.61
C GLY A 47 11.03 12.45 12.46
N ARG A 48 10.59 11.40 13.16
CA ARG A 48 11.46 10.53 13.94
C ARG A 48 11.96 9.35 13.09
N PRO A 49 13.24 8.95 13.24
CA PRO A 49 13.74 7.73 12.62
C PRO A 49 12.97 6.49 13.10
N LEU A 50 12.81 5.50 12.24
CA LEU A 50 12.33 4.15 12.56
C LEU A 50 13.51 3.19 12.46
N ALA A 51 13.84 2.48 13.53
CA ALA A 51 14.98 1.57 13.60
C ALA A 51 16.29 2.21 13.05
N GLY A 52 16.55 3.47 13.42
CA GLY A 52 17.71 4.24 12.94
C GLY A 52 17.65 4.72 11.49
N ARG A 53 16.56 4.47 10.77
CA ARG A 53 16.37 4.82 9.36
C ARG A 53 15.52 6.09 9.21
N ARG A 54 15.81 6.88 8.17
CA ARG A 54 15.05 8.09 7.85
C ARG A 54 14.21 7.91 6.59
N LEU A 55 13.03 8.52 6.56
CA LEU A 55 12.15 8.51 5.41
C LEU A 55 12.84 9.21 4.22
N THR A 56 13.16 8.44 3.18
CA THR A 56 13.85 8.92 1.97
C THR A 56 12.97 8.84 0.73
N ARG A 57 11.98 7.94 0.71
CA ARG A 57 11.03 7.74 -0.39
C ARG A 57 9.67 7.32 0.14
N THR A 58 8.65 7.62 -0.65
CA THR A 58 7.28 7.17 -0.37
C THR A 58 6.60 6.66 -1.63
N VAL A 59 5.59 5.81 -1.43
CA VAL A 59 4.62 5.39 -2.44
C VAL A 59 3.28 6.03 -2.11
N LEU A 60 2.88 7.00 -2.92
CA LEU A 60 1.63 7.73 -2.78
C LEU A 60 0.49 6.96 -3.44
N VAL A 61 -0.55 6.63 -2.68
CA VAL A 61 -1.64 5.77 -3.12
C VAL A 61 -2.95 6.57 -3.26
N GLN A 62 -3.70 6.31 -4.32
CA GLN A 62 -5.01 6.92 -4.57
C GLN A 62 -6.00 6.66 -3.42
N CYS A 63 -6.99 7.55 -3.25
CA CYS A 63 -8.06 7.45 -2.25
C CYS A 63 -9.42 7.13 -2.88
N VAL A 64 -9.69 7.64 -4.08
CA VAL A 64 -10.96 7.50 -4.77
C VAL A 64 -10.79 6.96 -6.19
N THR A 65 -11.84 6.37 -6.75
CA THR A 65 -11.88 5.82 -8.11
C THR A 65 -11.97 6.93 -9.16
N SER A 66 -10.86 7.67 -9.35
CA SER A 66 -10.83 8.86 -10.22
C SER A 66 -9.50 8.98 -10.97
N VAL A 67 -9.58 9.03 -12.30
CA VAL A 67 -8.42 9.34 -13.15
C VAL A 67 -7.92 10.76 -12.90
N ALA A 68 -8.82 11.70 -12.56
CA ALA A 68 -8.44 13.06 -12.23
C ALA A 68 -7.61 13.11 -10.94
N GLU A 69 -7.93 12.32 -9.92
CA GLU A 69 -7.07 12.17 -8.73
C GLU A 69 -5.70 11.62 -9.12
N THR A 70 -5.66 10.58 -9.95
CA THR A 70 -4.38 10.02 -10.41
C THR A 70 -3.49 11.07 -11.07
N ARG A 71 -4.05 11.93 -11.94
CA ARG A 71 -3.30 13.05 -12.53
C ARG A 71 -2.78 14.05 -11.51
N GLU A 72 -3.57 14.34 -10.48
CA GLU A 72 -3.18 15.25 -9.39
C GLU A 72 -2.03 14.67 -8.56
N LEU A 73 -2.10 13.37 -8.22
CA LEU A 73 -1.05 12.68 -7.47
C LEU A 73 0.25 12.60 -8.28
N LEU A 74 0.18 12.36 -9.59
CA LEU A 74 1.35 12.36 -10.47
C LEU A 74 1.98 13.76 -10.56
N ALA A 75 1.16 14.80 -10.74
CA ALA A 75 1.65 16.18 -10.75
C ALA A 75 2.25 16.61 -9.40
N LEU A 76 1.77 16.07 -8.27
CA LEU A 76 2.39 16.27 -6.97
C LEU A 76 3.73 15.55 -6.90
N ALA A 77 3.80 14.29 -7.36
CA ALA A 77 5.03 13.49 -7.36
C ALA A 77 6.14 14.08 -8.25
N GLU A 78 5.79 14.82 -9.30
CA GLU A 78 6.77 15.53 -10.11
C GLU A 78 7.45 16.66 -9.33
N ARG A 79 6.71 17.34 -8.44
CA ARG A 79 7.19 18.50 -7.67
C ARG A 79 7.80 18.11 -6.33
N ASP A 80 7.49 16.93 -5.81
CA ASP A 80 7.96 16.46 -4.50
C ASP A 80 8.83 15.22 -4.66
N PRO A 81 10.17 15.36 -4.54
CA PRO A 81 11.11 14.27 -4.74
C PRO A 81 10.97 13.14 -3.71
N LEU A 82 10.32 13.37 -2.56
CA LEU A 82 10.06 12.32 -1.58
C LEU A 82 9.12 11.25 -2.14
N ILE A 83 8.18 11.63 -3.03
CA ILE A 83 7.27 10.69 -3.66
C ILE A 83 8.01 9.94 -4.78
N GLY A 84 8.45 8.72 -4.50
CA GLY A 84 9.18 7.85 -5.43
C GLY A 84 8.28 7.18 -6.45
N ALA A 85 7.04 6.87 -6.06
CA ALA A 85 6.05 6.21 -6.90
C ALA A 85 4.63 6.67 -6.58
N VAL A 86 3.74 6.49 -7.55
CA VAL A 86 2.29 6.67 -7.42
C VAL A 86 1.60 5.35 -7.77
N VAL A 87 0.69 4.94 -6.90
CA VAL A 87 -0.32 3.92 -7.17
C VAL A 87 -1.62 4.66 -7.49
N GLY A 88 -1.96 4.72 -8.78
CA GLY A 88 -3.12 5.44 -9.28
C GLY A 88 -4.36 4.58 -9.46
N TRP A 89 -5.36 5.16 -10.08
CA TRP A 89 -6.56 4.48 -10.51
C TRP A 89 -6.88 4.80 -11.98
N ALA A 90 -7.35 3.78 -12.70
CA ALA A 90 -8.05 3.91 -13.97
C ALA A 90 -9.17 2.87 -14.00
N ASP A 91 -10.23 3.12 -14.78
CA ASP A 91 -11.33 2.18 -14.92
C ASP A 91 -10.89 0.93 -15.69
N LEU A 92 -10.57 -0.13 -14.96
CA LEU A 92 -10.16 -1.42 -15.54
C LEU A 92 -11.25 -2.06 -16.40
N THR A 93 -12.50 -1.66 -16.26
CA THR A 93 -13.61 -2.19 -17.06
C THR A 93 -13.72 -1.52 -18.43
N SER A 94 -13.13 -0.33 -18.57
CA SER A 94 -13.15 0.43 -19.83
C SER A 94 -12.38 -0.28 -20.95
N PRO A 95 -12.93 -0.35 -22.16
CA PRO A 95 -12.20 -0.87 -23.32
C PRO A 95 -11.00 0.01 -23.71
N THR A 96 -10.99 1.28 -23.33
CA THR A 96 -9.93 2.27 -23.62
C THR A 96 -8.97 2.50 -22.45
N VAL A 97 -8.96 1.63 -21.43
CA VAL A 97 -8.08 1.81 -20.28
C VAL A 97 -6.60 1.89 -20.68
N GLY A 98 -6.19 1.18 -21.72
CA GLY A 98 -4.84 1.26 -22.25
C GLY A 98 -4.45 2.69 -22.67
N ASP A 99 -5.31 3.36 -23.42
CA ASP A 99 -5.07 4.74 -23.89
C ASP A 99 -4.97 5.71 -22.68
N VAL A 100 -5.86 5.53 -21.70
CA VAL A 100 -5.81 6.32 -20.43
C VAL A 100 -4.50 6.13 -19.70
N LEU A 101 -3.97 4.90 -19.63
CA LEU A 101 -2.68 4.63 -19.01
C LEU A 101 -1.52 5.26 -19.76
N ASP A 102 -1.56 5.26 -21.09
CA ASP A 102 -0.55 5.90 -21.93
C ASP A 102 -0.57 7.42 -21.76
N GLU A 103 -1.76 8.03 -21.72
CA GLU A 103 -1.92 9.47 -21.42
C GLU A 103 -1.38 9.84 -20.03
N LEU A 104 -1.70 9.04 -18.99
CA LEU A 104 -1.20 9.27 -17.64
C LEU A 104 0.33 9.21 -17.59
N ARG A 105 0.93 8.27 -18.32
CA ARG A 105 2.40 8.09 -18.36
C ARG A 105 3.10 9.17 -19.19
N ALA A 106 2.44 9.73 -20.19
CA ALA A 106 2.96 10.84 -21.00
C ALA A 106 2.80 12.21 -20.31
N GLY A 107 1.91 12.32 -19.32
CA GLY A 107 1.64 13.56 -18.60
C GLY A 107 2.66 13.88 -17.50
N PRO A 108 2.47 15.04 -16.81
CA PRO A 108 3.32 15.47 -15.70
C PRO A 108 3.45 14.38 -14.62
N GLY A 109 4.69 14.09 -14.21
CA GLY A 109 4.97 13.05 -13.21
C GLY A 109 4.67 11.62 -13.65
N GLY A 110 4.28 11.38 -14.91
CA GLY A 110 3.85 10.07 -15.41
C GLY A 110 4.87 8.96 -15.27
N GLY A 111 6.17 9.31 -15.25
CA GLY A 111 7.24 8.38 -14.94
C GLY A 111 7.22 7.83 -13.50
N ARG A 112 6.40 8.40 -12.60
CA ARG A 112 6.17 7.91 -11.23
C ARG A 112 5.00 6.95 -11.13
N LEU A 113 4.14 6.80 -12.15
CA LEU A 113 3.09 5.78 -12.15
C LEU A 113 3.72 4.38 -12.16
N ARG A 114 3.56 3.63 -11.08
CA ARG A 114 4.18 2.32 -10.91
C ARG A 114 3.17 1.19 -10.78
N ALA A 115 2.00 1.49 -10.24
CA ALA A 115 0.93 0.50 -10.09
C ALA A 115 -0.44 1.17 -10.19
N LEU A 116 -1.46 0.35 -10.32
CA LEU A 116 -2.86 0.75 -10.14
C LEU A 116 -3.46 0.04 -8.94
N ARG A 117 -4.48 0.64 -8.37
CA ARG A 117 -5.32 0.03 -7.33
C ARG A 117 -6.80 0.30 -7.64
N HIS A 118 -7.64 -0.71 -7.43
CA HIS A 118 -9.08 -0.53 -7.35
C HIS A 118 -9.56 -0.89 -5.94
N LEU A 119 -10.61 -0.22 -5.47
CA LEU A 119 -11.18 -0.44 -4.14
C LEU A 119 -12.07 -1.71 -4.14
N VAL A 120 -11.48 -2.86 -4.45
CA VAL A 120 -12.21 -4.16 -4.56
C VAL A 120 -12.96 -4.48 -3.27
N GLN A 121 -12.42 -4.05 -2.12
CA GLN A 121 -13.06 -4.21 -0.81
C GLN A 121 -14.48 -3.62 -0.72
N GLY A 122 -14.80 -2.65 -1.57
CA GLY A 122 -16.12 -1.99 -1.63
C GLY A 122 -17.04 -2.55 -2.73
N GLU A 123 -16.56 -3.49 -3.55
CA GLU A 123 -17.35 -4.08 -4.62
C GLU A 123 -18.38 -5.08 -4.08
N SER A 124 -19.62 -4.93 -4.51
CA SER A 124 -20.70 -5.86 -4.16
C SER A 124 -20.60 -7.19 -4.93
N ASP A 125 -19.93 -7.20 -6.09
CA ASP A 125 -19.71 -8.40 -6.87
C ASP A 125 -18.55 -9.22 -6.28
N PRO A 126 -18.82 -10.42 -5.75
CA PRO A 126 -17.76 -11.27 -5.17
C PRO A 126 -16.80 -11.85 -6.21
N GLN A 127 -17.01 -11.57 -7.48
CA GLN A 127 -16.17 -12.03 -8.60
C GLN A 127 -15.61 -10.86 -9.42
N TRP A 128 -15.61 -9.66 -8.89
CA TRP A 128 -15.20 -8.44 -9.63
C TRP A 128 -13.85 -8.59 -10.34
N LEU A 129 -12.83 -9.14 -9.67
CA LEU A 129 -11.49 -9.37 -10.25
C LEU A 129 -11.49 -10.43 -11.40
N GLN A 130 -12.53 -11.24 -11.55
CA GLN A 130 -12.66 -12.22 -12.61
C GLN A 130 -13.58 -11.76 -13.75
N ARG A 131 -14.14 -10.55 -13.68
CA ARG A 131 -14.92 -10.01 -14.80
C ARG A 131 -14.06 -9.94 -16.07
N PRO A 132 -14.53 -10.41 -17.23
CA PRO A 132 -13.73 -10.37 -18.47
C PRO A 132 -13.23 -8.96 -18.80
N ALA A 133 -14.01 -7.92 -18.48
CA ALA A 133 -13.61 -6.54 -18.67
C ALA A 133 -12.43 -6.17 -17.77
N VAL A 134 -12.45 -6.54 -16.48
CA VAL A 134 -11.36 -6.31 -15.52
C VAL A 134 -10.10 -7.07 -15.94
N GLU A 135 -10.23 -8.34 -16.36
CA GLU A 135 -9.09 -9.10 -16.88
C GLU A 135 -8.44 -8.43 -18.10
N ARG A 136 -9.24 -7.84 -19.00
CA ARG A 136 -8.68 -7.05 -20.13
C ARG A 136 -7.90 -5.84 -19.62
N GLY A 137 -8.46 -5.12 -18.65
CA GLY A 137 -7.77 -3.99 -18.02
C GLY A 137 -6.46 -4.38 -17.34
N LEU A 138 -6.45 -5.50 -16.61
CA LEU A 138 -5.24 -6.01 -15.96
C LEU A 138 -4.17 -6.47 -16.98
N ARG A 139 -4.57 -6.97 -18.17
CA ARG A 139 -3.61 -7.20 -19.25
C ARG A 139 -2.98 -5.88 -19.73
N ALA A 140 -3.78 -4.82 -19.90
CA ALA A 140 -3.25 -3.52 -20.29
C ALA A 140 -2.28 -2.93 -19.24
N VAL A 141 -2.55 -3.15 -17.95
CA VAL A 141 -1.64 -2.81 -16.83
C VAL A 141 -0.32 -3.55 -16.97
N ARG A 142 -0.38 -4.88 -17.12
CA ARG A 142 0.79 -5.77 -17.27
C ARG A 142 1.63 -5.39 -18.50
N GLU A 143 1.00 -5.18 -19.65
CA GLU A 143 1.67 -4.83 -20.91
C GLU A 143 2.45 -3.52 -20.82
N ARG A 144 2.02 -2.62 -19.94
CA ARG A 144 2.72 -1.37 -19.63
C ARG A 144 3.77 -1.49 -18.53
N GLY A 145 4.00 -2.72 -18.03
CA GLY A 145 4.95 -3.00 -16.97
C GLY A 145 4.55 -2.36 -15.64
N LEU A 146 3.26 -2.11 -15.41
CA LEU A 146 2.74 -1.61 -14.13
C LEU A 146 2.41 -2.79 -13.20
N GLY A 147 2.48 -2.55 -11.89
CA GLY A 147 1.97 -3.46 -10.87
C GLY A 147 0.47 -3.24 -10.59
N TYR A 148 -0.09 -4.11 -9.76
CA TYR A 148 -1.45 -3.95 -9.27
C TYR A 148 -1.50 -4.20 -7.76
N ASP A 149 -1.96 -3.19 -7.01
CA ASP A 149 -2.15 -3.26 -5.56
C ASP A 149 -3.55 -3.84 -5.29
N VAL A 150 -3.60 -4.94 -4.56
CA VAL A 150 -4.81 -5.74 -4.30
C VAL A 150 -5.40 -5.33 -2.96
N LEU A 151 -6.39 -4.45 -2.96
CA LEU A 151 -7.11 -4.02 -1.77
C LEU A 151 -8.40 -4.82 -1.61
N ILE A 152 -8.39 -5.77 -0.70
CA ILE A 152 -9.46 -6.76 -0.47
C ILE A 152 -9.77 -6.93 1.02
N ARG A 153 -10.91 -7.57 1.30
CA ARG A 153 -11.29 -8.11 2.61
C ARG A 153 -11.24 -9.65 2.62
N GLY A 154 -11.30 -10.26 3.79
CA GLY A 154 -11.16 -11.71 3.99
C GLY A 154 -11.96 -12.59 3.02
N HIS A 155 -13.25 -12.27 2.78
CA HIS A 155 -14.11 -13.03 1.86
C HIS A 155 -13.68 -12.95 0.37
N GLN A 156 -12.81 -12.00 0.02
CA GLN A 156 -12.34 -11.76 -1.35
C GLN A 156 -11.00 -12.43 -1.67
N PHE A 157 -10.31 -13.05 -0.72
CA PHE A 157 -9.06 -13.77 -0.99
C PHE A 157 -9.15 -14.82 -2.11
N PRO A 158 -10.23 -15.62 -2.24
CA PRO A 158 -10.32 -16.59 -3.34
C PRO A 158 -10.19 -15.94 -4.73
N GLN A 159 -10.69 -14.71 -4.92
CA GLN A 159 -10.52 -14.03 -6.20
C GLN A 159 -9.08 -13.47 -6.38
N ALA A 160 -8.40 -13.04 -5.31
CA ALA A 160 -6.99 -12.65 -5.39
C ALA A 160 -6.07 -13.83 -5.73
N VAL A 161 -6.32 -15.00 -5.16
CA VAL A 161 -5.61 -16.24 -5.50
C VAL A 161 -5.81 -16.63 -6.97
N ARG A 162 -7.05 -16.53 -7.48
CA ARG A 162 -7.33 -16.74 -8.90
C ARG A 162 -6.64 -15.73 -9.80
N LEU A 163 -6.62 -14.44 -9.39
CA LEU A 163 -5.90 -13.38 -10.08
C LEU A 163 -4.40 -13.72 -10.19
N ALA A 164 -3.74 -14.03 -9.07
CA ALA A 164 -2.32 -14.37 -9.04
C ALA A 164 -1.98 -15.57 -9.93
N ARG A 165 -2.83 -16.59 -9.93
CA ARG A 165 -2.68 -17.76 -10.83
C ARG A 165 -2.87 -17.40 -12.30
N ARG A 166 -3.82 -16.53 -12.60
CA ARG A 166 -4.16 -16.12 -13.97
C ARG A 166 -3.11 -15.21 -14.61
N PHE A 167 -2.42 -14.42 -13.78
CA PHE A 167 -1.44 -13.43 -14.21
C PHE A 167 -0.09 -13.65 -13.51
N PRO A 168 0.67 -14.72 -13.86
CA PRO A 168 1.94 -15.03 -13.21
C PRO A 168 3.01 -13.95 -13.43
N ASP A 169 2.89 -13.15 -14.48
CA ASP A 169 3.84 -12.09 -14.85
C ASP A 169 3.37 -10.68 -14.44
N LEU A 170 2.22 -10.56 -13.79
CA LEU A 170 1.74 -9.28 -13.25
C LEU A 170 2.27 -9.12 -11.82
N PRO A 171 3.12 -8.11 -11.53
CA PRO A 171 3.52 -7.83 -10.17
C PRO A 171 2.30 -7.44 -9.31
N LEU A 172 2.08 -8.15 -8.22
CA LEU A 172 0.96 -7.95 -7.31
C LEU A 172 1.44 -7.58 -5.90
N VAL A 173 0.73 -6.67 -5.25
CA VAL A 173 0.92 -6.36 -3.83
C VAL A 173 -0.40 -6.50 -3.09
N LEU A 174 -0.41 -7.27 -2.02
CA LEU A 174 -1.54 -7.34 -1.10
C LEU A 174 -1.48 -6.15 -0.15
N ASP A 175 -2.42 -5.22 -0.26
CA ASP A 175 -2.53 -4.08 0.66
C ASP A 175 -2.98 -4.54 2.06
N HIS A 176 -2.37 -3.96 3.11
CA HIS A 176 -2.77 -4.13 4.52
C HIS A 176 -2.92 -5.60 4.95
N ALA A 177 -2.04 -6.47 4.43
CA ALA A 177 -2.11 -7.91 4.69
C ALA A 177 -3.49 -8.55 4.38
N GLY A 178 -4.29 -7.93 3.50
CA GLY A 178 -5.66 -8.36 3.20
C GLY A 178 -6.63 -8.15 4.37
N LYS A 179 -6.34 -7.20 5.26
CA LYS A 179 -7.18 -6.78 6.39
C LYS A 179 -7.51 -7.93 7.35
N PRO A 180 -6.52 -8.44 8.09
CA PRO A 180 -6.71 -9.49 9.09
C PRO A 180 -7.65 -9.01 10.21
N PRO A 181 -8.41 -9.91 10.86
CA PRO A 181 -9.26 -9.56 11.99
C PRO A 181 -8.43 -9.44 13.28
N VAL A 182 -7.59 -8.41 13.37
CA VAL A 182 -6.63 -8.20 14.47
C VAL A 182 -7.36 -8.07 15.81
N GLY A 183 -7.00 -8.92 16.78
CA GLY A 183 -7.53 -8.87 18.15
C GLY A 183 -9.03 -9.16 18.29
N ARG A 184 -9.73 -9.50 17.20
CA ARG A 184 -11.20 -9.63 17.22
C ARG A 184 -11.73 -11.05 17.06
N SER A 185 -11.01 -11.89 16.32
CA SER A 185 -11.43 -13.28 16.04
C SER A 185 -10.23 -14.15 15.68
N SER A 186 -10.48 -15.45 15.47
CA SER A 186 -9.44 -16.37 15.04
C SER A 186 -8.80 -15.96 13.72
N LEU A 187 -7.48 -15.95 13.65
CA LEU A 187 -6.69 -15.73 12.45
C LEU A 187 -6.62 -16.96 11.53
N THR A 188 -7.20 -18.10 11.91
CA THR A 188 -7.02 -19.39 11.20
C THR A 188 -7.37 -19.30 9.72
N GLU A 189 -8.53 -18.75 9.38
CA GLU A 189 -8.96 -18.66 7.98
C GLU A 189 -8.12 -17.64 7.21
N TRP A 190 -7.85 -16.48 7.80
CA TRP A 190 -6.95 -15.49 7.20
C TRP A 190 -5.55 -16.07 6.97
N THR A 191 -4.97 -16.76 7.95
CA THR A 191 -3.67 -17.43 7.83
C THR A 191 -3.64 -18.42 6.66
N ARG A 192 -4.68 -19.23 6.51
CA ARG A 192 -4.80 -20.17 5.38
C ARG A 192 -4.82 -19.44 4.04
N GLN A 193 -5.59 -18.35 3.96
CA GLN A 193 -5.77 -17.57 2.74
C GLN A 193 -4.51 -16.80 2.36
N VAL A 194 -3.86 -16.14 3.32
CA VAL A 194 -2.65 -15.36 3.06
C VAL A 194 -1.49 -16.27 2.65
N ARG A 195 -1.36 -17.45 3.27
CA ARG A 195 -0.36 -18.45 2.86
C ARG A 195 -0.59 -18.96 1.43
N ALA A 196 -1.85 -19.18 1.05
CA ALA A 196 -2.18 -19.57 -0.32
C ALA A 196 -1.79 -18.50 -1.34
N LEU A 197 -1.97 -17.21 -1.02
CA LEU A 197 -1.57 -16.09 -1.88
C LEU A 197 -0.04 -15.91 -1.89
N ALA A 198 0.62 -16.07 -0.76
CA ALA A 198 2.07 -16.01 -0.64
C ALA A 198 2.82 -17.09 -1.43
N GLY A 199 2.13 -18.19 -1.79
CA GLY A 199 2.66 -19.24 -2.67
C GLY A 199 2.95 -18.79 -4.10
N PHE A 200 2.52 -17.58 -4.49
CA PHE A 200 2.80 -17.01 -5.81
C PHE A 200 4.00 -16.04 -5.71
N PRO A 201 5.12 -16.30 -6.41
CA PRO A 201 6.36 -15.55 -6.25
C PRO A 201 6.25 -14.07 -6.66
N GLN A 202 5.32 -13.71 -7.57
CA GLN A 202 5.08 -12.35 -8.01
C GLN A 202 4.27 -11.53 -7.00
N VAL A 203 3.78 -12.13 -5.90
CA VAL A 203 2.98 -11.44 -4.89
C VAL A 203 3.86 -10.98 -3.74
N ARG A 204 3.77 -9.69 -3.42
CA ARG A 204 4.32 -9.06 -2.23
C ARG A 204 3.18 -8.63 -1.29
N CYS A 205 3.53 -8.20 -0.07
CA CYS A 205 2.53 -7.80 0.92
C CYS A 205 2.98 -6.53 1.66
N LYS A 206 2.07 -5.59 1.85
CA LYS A 206 2.30 -4.41 2.68
C LYS A 206 1.94 -4.69 4.13
N VAL A 207 2.89 -4.47 5.01
CA VAL A 207 2.72 -4.40 6.46
C VAL A 207 2.32 -2.96 6.79
N SER A 208 1.05 -2.66 6.61
CA SER A 208 0.42 -1.35 6.79
C SER A 208 -1.03 -1.54 7.21
N GLY A 209 -1.66 -0.53 7.81
CA GLY A 209 -3.09 -0.56 8.15
C GLY A 209 -3.48 -1.63 9.19
N LEU A 210 -2.54 -2.34 9.82
CA LEU A 210 -2.87 -3.39 10.78
C LEU A 210 -3.53 -2.83 12.05
N ILE A 211 -3.05 -1.69 12.51
CA ILE A 211 -3.58 -1.03 13.71
C ILE A 211 -4.99 -0.48 13.50
N THR A 212 -5.38 -0.16 12.26
CA THR A 212 -6.73 0.30 11.94
C THR A 212 -7.72 -0.85 11.74
N GLU A 213 -7.24 -2.08 11.60
CA GLU A 213 -8.07 -3.29 11.65
C GLU A 213 -8.26 -3.83 13.08
N ALA A 214 -7.48 -3.33 14.05
CA ALA A 214 -7.61 -3.63 15.49
C ALA A 214 -8.63 -2.72 16.18
N ASP A 215 -8.76 -2.82 17.49
CA ASP A 215 -9.42 -1.79 18.29
C ASP A 215 -8.54 -0.53 18.36
N HIS A 216 -9.02 0.58 17.82
CA HIS A 216 -8.22 1.80 17.64
C HIS A 216 -7.64 2.37 18.96
N ARG A 217 -8.30 2.12 20.10
CA ARG A 217 -7.93 2.70 21.39
C ARG A 217 -7.03 1.77 22.20
N THR A 218 -7.31 0.47 22.14
CA THR A 218 -6.77 -0.51 23.09
C THR A 218 -5.80 -1.52 22.51
N TRP A 219 -5.58 -1.52 21.19
CA TRP A 219 -4.66 -2.48 20.57
C TRP A 219 -3.26 -2.42 21.18
N THR A 220 -2.64 -3.58 21.27
CA THR A 220 -1.29 -3.80 21.79
C THR A 220 -0.43 -4.49 20.76
N LEU A 221 0.87 -4.59 21.03
CA LEU A 221 1.78 -5.34 20.18
C LEU A 221 1.39 -6.83 20.11
N ASP A 222 0.87 -7.39 21.20
CA ASP A 222 0.44 -8.79 21.25
C ASP A 222 -0.72 -9.11 20.30
N ASP A 223 -1.55 -8.11 19.98
CA ASP A 223 -2.61 -8.26 18.99
C ASP A 223 -2.05 -8.31 17.55
N ILE A 224 -0.95 -7.61 17.30
CA ILE A 224 -0.32 -7.48 15.98
C ILE A 224 0.67 -8.62 15.70
N ARG A 225 1.40 -9.07 16.74
CA ARG A 225 2.48 -10.06 16.60
C ARG A 225 2.06 -11.34 15.87
N PRO A 226 0.91 -11.99 16.14
CA PRO A 226 0.52 -13.19 15.41
C PRO A 226 0.30 -12.97 13.91
N VAL A 227 -0.13 -11.76 13.54
CA VAL A 227 -0.25 -11.35 12.11
C VAL A 227 1.12 -11.20 11.49
N TRP A 228 2.02 -10.47 12.16
CA TRP A 228 3.41 -10.28 11.74
C TRP A 228 4.13 -11.61 11.52
N ASP A 229 4.10 -12.50 12.52
CA ASP A 229 4.78 -13.81 12.47
C ASP A 229 4.27 -14.65 11.28
N THR A 230 2.95 -14.61 11.04
CA THR A 230 2.34 -15.28 9.89
C THR A 230 2.83 -14.70 8.56
N LEU A 231 2.92 -13.37 8.46
CA LEU A 231 3.37 -12.69 7.24
C LEU A 231 4.86 -12.97 6.98
N LEU A 232 5.69 -12.86 8.01
CA LEU A 232 7.13 -13.11 7.90
C LEU A 232 7.41 -14.56 7.48
N ALA A 233 6.70 -15.52 8.08
CA ALA A 233 6.81 -16.93 7.73
C ALA A 233 6.28 -17.25 6.31
N ALA A 234 5.26 -16.51 5.82
CA ALA A 234 4.64 -16.79 4.52
C ALA A 234 5.35 -16.10 3.35
N PHE A 235 5.75 -14.85 3.50
CA PHE A 235 6.34 -14.04 2.43
C PHE A 235 7.86 -13.96 2.51
N GLY A 236 8.44 -14.08 3.72
CA GLY A 236 9.84 -13.72 3.95
C GLY A 236 10.08 -12.20 3.89
N PRO A 237 11.24 -11.71 4.34
CA PRO A 237 11.56 -10.30 4.39
C PRO A 237 11.59 -9.63 3.00
N ASP A 238 12.00 -10.37 1.98
CA ASP A 238 12.17 -9.85 0.61
C ASP A 238 10.84 -9.50 -0.08
N ARG A 239 9.72 -9.98 0.46
CA ARG A 239 8.39 -9.73 -0.10
C ARG A 239 7.45 -8.98 0.84
N LEU A 240 7.95 -8.49 1.98
CA LEU A 240 7.23 -7.63 2.91
C LEU A 240 7.67 -6.17 2.73
N MET A 241 6.73 -5.24 2.81
CA MET A 241 6.98 -3.81 2.68
C MET A 241 6.35 -3.05 3.84
N PHE A 242 7.14 -2.27 4.56
CA PHE A 242 6.61 -1.30 5.52
C PHE A 242 5.73 -0.27 4.82
N GLY A 243 4.60 0.06 5.41
CA GLY A 243 3.76 1.19 5.03
C GLY A 243 3.10 1.80 6.27
N SER A 244 2.97 3.11 6.29
CA SER A 244 2.35 3.81 7.41
C SER A 244 0.82 3.75 7.38
N ASP A 245 0.25 3.72 6.18
CA ASP A 245 -1.16 4.01 5.93
C ASP A 245 -1.57 5.39 6.47
N TRP A 246 -0.61 6.33 6.50
CA TRP A 246 -0.88 7.71 6.91
C TRP A 246 -1.72 8.43 5.85
N PRO A 247 -2.71 9.26 6.22
CA PRO A 247 -3.10 9.64 7.57
C PRO A 247 -4.13 8.70 8.23
N VAL A 248 -4.54 7.61 7.59
CA VAL A 248 -5.55 6.68 8.14
C VAL A 248 -5.08 6.09 9.49
N CYS A 249 -3.79 5.82 9.65
CA CYS A 249 -3.21 5.32 10.90
C CYS A 249 -3.44 6.27 12.11
N VAL A 250 -3.76 7.55 11.88
CA VAL A 250 -4.08 8.52 12.96
C VAL A 250 -5.28 8.05 13.78
N LEU A 251 -6.21 7.33 13.19
CA LEU A 251 -7.36 6.74 13.89
C LEU A 251 -6.96 5.79 15.02
N ALA A 252 -5.78 5.17 14.92
CA ALA A 252 -5.31 4.16 15.85
C ALA A 252 -3.97 4.53 16.54
N GLY A 253 -3.67 5.82 16.66
CA GLY A 253 -2.50 6.33 17.37
C GLY A 253 -1.41 6.95 16.49
N GLY A 254 -1.57 6.90 15.17
CA GLY A 254 -0.73 7.62 14.22
C GLY A 254 0.62 6.96 13.91
N TRP A 255 1.44 7.71 13.18
CA TRP A 255 2.76 7.28 12.72
C TRP A 255 3.64 6.76 13.85
N ASP A 256 3.83 7.58 14.91
CA ASP A 256 4.80 7.24 15.97
C ASP A 256 4.46 5.94 16.68
N ARG A 257 3.16 5.70 16.97
CA ARG A 257 2.74 4.46 17.63
C ARG A 257 2.91 3.25 16.72
N TRP A 258 2.60 3.38 15.43
CA TRP A 258 2.81 2.33 14.45
C TRP A 258 4.30 2.06 14.22
N ALA A 259 5.11 3.10 14.05
CA ALA A 259 6.55 2.96 13.88
C ALA A 259 7.22 2.28 15.08
N ALA A 260 6.83 2.64 16.32
CA ALA A 260 7.33 1.98 17.52
C ALA A 260 6.96 0.48 17.56
N ALA A 261 5.72 0.13 17.19
CA ALA A 261 5.32 -1.27 17.11
C ALA A 261 6.12 -2.05 16.04
N VAL A 262 6.35 -1.45 14.87
CA VAL A 262 7.18 -2.09 13.82
C VAL A 262 8.63 -2.25 14.30
N GLU A 263 9.19 -1.29 15.01
CA GLU A 263 10.54 -1.38 15.58
C GLU A 263 10.67 -2.58 16.51
N GLU A 264 9.70 -2.80 17.40
CA GLU A 264 9.65 -3.95 18.28
C GLU A 264 9.46 -5.29 17.55
N LEU A 265 8.65 -5.30 16.47
CA LEU A 265 8.46 -6.49 15.64
C LEU A 265 9.73 -6.87 14.87
N LEU A 266 10.56 -5.91 14.53
CA LEU A 266 11.82 -6.14 13.82
C LEU A 266 12.95 -6.67 14.70
N HIS A 267 12.80 -6.72 16.03
CA HIS A 267 13.84 -7.24 16.92
C HIS A 267 14.22 -8.72 16.63
N ASP A 268 13.29 -9.48 16.05
CA ASP A 268 13.52 -10.88 15.67
C ASP A 268 14.13 -11.02 14.26
N CYS A 269 14.36 -9.89 13.55
CA CYS A 269 14.94 -9.85 12.21
C CYS A 269 16.42 -9.44 12.27
N SER A 270 17.24 -9.98 11.40
CA SER A 270 18.58 -9.46 11.14
C SER A 270 18.53 -8.04 10.55
N ALA A 271 19.65 -7.32 10.58
CA ALA A 271 19.75 -5.98 9.99
C ALA A 271 19.44 -5.96 8.48
N ASP A 272 19.80 -7.01 7.76
CA ASP A 272 19.54 -7.15 6.32
C ASP A 272 18.05 -7.41 6.07
N GLU A 273 17.41 -8.30 6.83
CA GLU A 273 15.96 -8.55 6.75
C GLU A 273 15.15 -7.30 7.08
N ALA A 274 15.50 -6.59 8.15
CA ALA A 274 14.90 -5.30 8.48
C ALA A 274 15.10 -4.28 7.34
N GLY A 275 16.27 -4.29 6.71
CA GLY A 275 16.58 -3.47 5.54
C GLY A 275 15.68 -3.76 4.34
N MET A 276 15.41 -5.03 4.08
CA MET A 276 14.49 -5.44 3.01
C MET A 276 13.07 -4.99 3.30
N ILE A 277 12.55 -5.24 4.50
CA ILE A 277 11.19 -4.87 4.89
C ILE A 277 10.98 -3.34 4.88
N LEU A 278 11.97 -2.60 5.42
CA LEU A 278 11.85 -1.14 5.60
C LEU A 278 12.17 -0.34 4.33
N ALA A 279 12.83 -0.93 3.34
CA ALA A 279 13.19 -0.21 2.11
C ALA A 279 13.31 -1.10 0.87
N GLY A 280 14.05 -2.22 0.95
CA GLY A 280 14.46 -2.99 -0.22
C GLY A 280 13.30 -3.51 -1.05
N ALA A 281 12.36 -4.21 -0.44
CA ALA A 281 11.23 -4.81 -1.14
C ALA A 281 10.36 -3.79 -1.89
N ALA A 282 10.10 -2.62 -1.27
CA ALA A 282 9.35 -1.54 -1.91
C ALA A 282 10.16 -0.88 -3.04
N THR A 283 11.46 -0.67 -2.83
CA THR A 283 12.38 -0.11 -3.83
C THR A 283 12.39 -0.97 -5.09
N GLU A 284 12.51 -2.27 -4.93
CA GLU A 284 12.51 -3.22 -6.04
C GLU A 284 11.15 -3.24 -6.77
N PHE A 285 10.06 -3.44 -6.03
CA PHE A 285 8.73 -3.60 -6.62
C PHE A 285 8.28 -2.35 -7.38
N TYR A 286 8.36 -1.18 -6.74
CA TYR A 286 7.95 0.09 -7.35
C TYR A 286 9.06 0.73 -8.18
N ARG A 287 10.23 0.08 -8.30
CA ARG A 287 11.38 0.57 -9.07
C ARG A 287 11.72 2.02 -8.69
N LEU A 288 11.86 2.23 -7.37
CA LEU A 288 12.19 3.54 -6.84
C LEU A 288 13.64 3.88 -7.21
N LYS A 289 13.83 5.06 -7.83
CA LYS A 289 15.18 5.55 -8.08
C LYS A 289 15.80 6.03 -6.78
N ASP A 290 17.12 5.88 -6.66
CA ASP A 290 17.86 6.43 -5.52
C ASP A 290 17.53 7.91 -5.31
N ALA A 291 17.60 8.35 -4.05
CA ALA A 291 17.50 9.76 -3.75
C ALA A 291 18.64 10.49 -4.49
N PRO A 292 18.38 11.62 -5.16
CA PRO A 292 19.48 12.45 -5.59
C PRO A 292 20.31 12.77 -4.35
N CYS A 293 21.63 12.51 -4.41
CA CYS A 293 22.56 12.96 -3.36
C CYS A 293 22.39 14.47 -3.22
N SER A 294 22.01 14.91 -2.01
CA SER A 294 21.88 16.34 -1.65
C SER A 294 23.24 16.93 -1.34
#